data_b067d693c69e0fa4829e66a237e93230
#
_entry.id   b067d693c69e0fa4829e66a237e93230
#
_cell.length_a   1.000
_cell.length_b   1.000
_cell.length_c   1.000
_cell.angle_alpha   90.00
_cell.angle_beta   90.00
_cell.angle_gamma   90.00
#
_symmetry.space_group_name_H-M   'P 1'
#
loop_
_entity.id
_entity.type
_entity.pdbx_description
1 polymer ?
#
loop_
_entity_poly.entity_id
_entity_poly.type
_entity_poly.pdbx_seq_one_letter_code
_entity_poly.pdbx_strand_id
1 'polypeptide(L)'
;MAKQVEVAIIGAGLAGLACAIELQKNKIDFHIFEASDGVGGRVRSDIVDGFILDRGFQLYNPSYAEGKRLLDYQGLDLKPFTPGIAIRDGKRLRLVVDPFRNKDFRFRLLRDLPGNPLSLFGLLRYFLKYLITFDAQIATTKDISAQASLKKSGIKGSLLEKLFRPFLQGVFLESELSTSRKFLDVVLKNFLQGIPSIPAKGMQEISNQLAAKIPKEKISLNTKVLSIAENKLITSAGEIQARKIVVATDPTTAISWLNLEPKKMHSVTTWYFKADQEAKSLVKTNPILFVDAKNSGPLTNAVVLTNAAPTYARNGEVLVSASAISPNEDADLDGVKKHLSHLFGINTDSWQLIKQYKIKEALPAMNPPFSLVNSNQINNDLFVAGDHRVTSSIQGALLSGTNTATLVKVSLGL
;
A
#
# COMPACT_ATOMS: atom_id res chain seq x y z
N MET A 1 -25.79 12.88 -29.99
CA MET A 1 -24.60 13.74 -29.98
C MET A 1 -23.62 13.16 -28.96
N ALA A 2 -22.33 13.11 -29.26
CA ALA A 2 -21.32 12.68 -28.28
C ALA A 2 -21.33 13.64 -27.08
N LYS A 3 -21.27 13.09 -25.86
CA LYS A 3 -21.17 13.91 -24.66
C LYS A 3 -19.82 14.62 -24.65
N GLN A 4 -19.81 15.93 -24.44
CA GLN A 4 -18.56 16.72 -24.36
C GLN A 4 -18.19 16.99 -22.90
N VAL A 5 -16.91 16.88 -22.59
CA VAL A 5 -16.35 17.20 -21.26
C VAL A 5 -15.04 17.99 -21.45
N GLU A 6 -14.71 18.89 -20.55
CA GLU A 6 -13.42 19.60 -20.62
C GLU A 6 -12.27 18.69 -20.29
N VAL A 7 -12.35 17.95 -19.17
CA VAL A 7 -11.34 16.96 -18.77
C VAL A 7 -12.00 15.61 -18.53
N ALA A 8 -11.60 14.58 -19.27
CA ALA A 8 -12.00 13.21 -19.01
C ALA A 8 -10.94 12.51 -18.15
N ILE A 9 -11.34 11.96 -17.01
CA ILE A 9 -10.48 11.17 -16.12
C ILE A 9 -10.89 9.71 -16.25
N ILE A 10 -9.96 8.83 -16.61
CA ILE A 10 -10.20 7.40 -16.80
C ILE A 10 -9.70 6.65 -15.58
N GLY A 11 -10.62 6.16 -14.75
CA GLY A 11 -10.37 5.45 -13.49
C GLY A 11 -10.64 6.29 -12.25
N ALA A 12 -11.44 5.71 -11.33
CA ALA A 12 -11.78 6.28 -10.03
C ALA A 12 -10.93 5.69 -8.89
N GLY A 13 -9.68 5.32 -9.19
CA GLY A 13 -8.67 5.01 -8.17
C GLY A 13 -8.21 6.27 -7.42
N LEU A 14 -7.36 6.11 -6.41
CA LEU A 14 -6.91 7.25 -5.58
C LEU A 14 -6.27 8.38 -6.41
N ALA A 15 -5.54 8.04 -7.49
CA ALA A 15 -4.93 9.05 -8.35
C ALA A 15 -5.98 9.84 -9.16
N GLY A 16 -6.97 9.16 -9.74
CA GLY A 16 -8.07 9.81 -10.46
C GLY A 16 -8.92 10.69 -9.55
N LEU A 17 -9.26 10.19 -8.35
CA LEU A 17 -10.01 10.97 -7.34
C LEU A 17 -9.24 12.21 -6.87
N ALA A 18 -7.93 12.07 -6.58
CA ALA A 18 -7.10 13.20 -6.18
C ALA A 18 -6.98 14.25 -7.31
N CYS A 19 -6.84 13.80 -8.56
CA CYS A 19 -6.84 14.67 -9.73
C CYS A 19 -8.17 15.46 -9.84
N ALA A 20 -9.30 14.77 -9.75
CA ALA A 20 -10.62 15.38 -9.82
C ALA A 20 -10.86 16.43 -8.73
N ILE A 21 -10.48 16.13 -7.48
CA ILE A 21 -10.59 17.08 -6.37
C ILE A 21 -9.80 18.36 -6.65
N GLU A 22 -8.60 18.23 -7.20
CA GLU A 22 -7.75 19.38 -7.48
C GLU A 22 -8.26 20.20 -8.68
N LEU A 23 -8.78 19.55 -9.74
CA LEU A 23 -9.47 20.22 -10.86
C LEU A 23 -10.70 20.99 -10.36
N GLN A 24 -11.54 20.37 -9.52
CA GLN A 24 -12.71 21.02 -8.93
C GLN A 24 -12.35 22.28 -8.13
N LYS A 25 -11.28 22.21 -7.32
CA LYS A 25 -10.76 23.35 -6.57
C LYS A 25 -10.37 24.52 -7.48
N ASN A 26 -9.87 24.22 -8.66
CA ASN A 26 -9.51 25.21 -9.68
C ASN A 26 -10.67 25.56 -10.61
N LYS A 27 -11.91 25.10 -10.34
CA LYS A 27 -13.12 25.34 -11.15
C LYS A 27 -13.01 24.85 -12.59
N ILE A 28 -12.22 23.82 -12.84
CA ILE A 28 -12.08 23.16 -14.15
C ILE A 28 -13.10 22.04 -14.21
N ASP A 29 -13.89 22.01 -15.29
CA ASP A 29 -14.90 20.98 -15.49
C ASP A 29 -14.25 19.63 -15.85
N PHE A 30 -14.79 18.54 -15.30
CA PHE A 30 -14.28 17.19 -15.52
C PHE A 30 -15.39 16.15 -15.43
N HIS A 31 -15.07 14.95 -15.89
CA HIS A 31 -15.89 13.76 -15.66
C HIS A 31 -15.00 12.52 -15.49
N ILE A 32 -15.33 11.68 -14.48
CA ILE A 32 -14.63 10.43 -14.21
C ILE A 32 -15.39 9.25 -14.81
N PHE A 33 -14.70 8.38 -15.54
CA PHE A 33 -15.21 7.12 -16.08
C PHE A 33 -14.54 5.96 -15.39
N GLU A 34 -15.31 5.17 -14.64
CA GLU A 34 -14.83 4.01 -13.88
C GLU A 34 -15.47 2.73 -14.41
N ALA A 35 -14.62 1.74 -14.71
CA ALA A 35 -15.07 0.47 -15.27
C ALA A 35 -15.80 -0.42 -14.27
N SER A 36 -15.47 -0.31 -12.98
CA SER A 36 -16.02 -1.15 -11.91
C SER A 36 -17.30 -0.54 -11.30
N ASP A 37 -17.87 -1.31 -10.38
CA ASP A 37 -19.09 -0.97 -9.62
C ASP A 37 -18.86 0.05 -8.47
N GLY A 38 -17.61 0.48 -8.26
CA GLY A 38 -17.28 1.39 -7.18
C GLY A 38 -15.92 2.05 -7.31
N VAL A 39 -15.70 3.10 -6.54
CA VAL A 39 -14.45 3.85 -6.50
C VAL A 39 -13.38 3.14 -5.68
N GLY A 40 -12.10 3.52 -5.88
CA GLY A 40 -10.98 3.12 -5.04
C GLY A 40 -9.90 2.28 -5.75
N GLY A 41 -10.23 1.67 -6.88
CA GLY A 41 -9.28 0.84 -7.62
C GLY A 41 -8.74 -0.31 -6.76
N ARG A 42 -7.45 -0.28 -6.42
CA ARG A 42 -6.79 -1.28 -5.54
C ARG A 42 -7.09 -1.08 -4.05
N VAL A 43 -7.59 0.08 -3.64
CA VAL A 43 -7.90 0.41 -2.24
C VAL A 43 -9.41 0.25 -2.02
N ARG A 44 -9.82 -1.02 -1.88
CA ARG A 44 -11.22 -1.42 -1.70
C ARG A 44 -11.36 -2.46 -0.59
N SER A 45 -12.55 -2.52 0.01
CA SER A 45 -12.95 -3.53 1.00
C SER A 45 -14.27 -4.17 0.61
N ASP A 46 -14.44 -5.44 0.95
CA ASP A 46 -15.70 -6.17 0.81
C ASP A 46 -16.27 -6.48 2.20
N ILE A 47 -17.58 -6.62 2.30
CA ILE A 47 -18.25 -7.14 3.50
C ILE A 47 -18.68 -8.58 3.20
N VAL A 48 -18.13 -9.55 3.93
CA VAL A 48 -18.42 -10.98 3.77
C VAL A 48 -18.77 -11.57 5.13
N ASP A 49 -19.95 -12.10 5.28
CA ASP A 49 -20.47 -12.71 6.52
C ASP A 49 -20.33 -11.81 7.76
N GLY A 50 -20.39 -10.48 7.55
CA GLY A 50 -20.25 -9.47 8.58
C GLY A 50 -18.80 -9.13 8.96
N PHE A 51 -17.82 -9.66 8.25
CA PHE A 51 -16.41 -9.25 8.32
C PHE A 51 -16.11 -8.21 7.26
N ILE A 52 -15.27 -7.24 7.60
CA ILE A 52 -14.71 -6.28 6.64
C ILE A 52 -13.39 -6.87 6.14
N LEU A 53 -13.28 -7.11 4.84
CA LEU A 53 -12.12 -7.72 4.20
C LEU A 53 -11.55 -6.75 3.17
N ASP A 54 -10.40 -6.18 3.44
CA ASP A 54 -9.68 -5.36 2.47
C ASP A 54 -9.20 -6.23 1.31
N ARG A 55 -9.25 -5.73 0.08
CA ARG A 55 -8.77 -6.46 -1.10
C ARG A 55 -7.25 -6.52 -1.09
N GLY A 56 -6.71 -7.44 -0.29
CA GLY A 56 -5.31 -7.56 0.10
C GLY A 56 -5.00 -6.80 1.40
N PHE A 57 -4.06 -7.32 2.20
CA PHE A 57 -3.63 -6.64 3.42
C PHE A 57 -2.92 -5.34 3.08
N GLN A 58 -3.45 -4.23 3.56
CA GLN A 58 -2.95 -2.89 3.33
C GLN A 58 -2.82 -2.13 4.65
N LEU A 59 -1.88 -1.20 4.69
CA LEU A 59 -1.70 -0.28 5.80
C LEU A 59 -1.68 1.16 5.28
N TYR A 60 -2.28 2.06 6.04
CA TYR A 60 -2.21 3.49 5.82
C TYR A 60 -1.24 4.14 6.78
N ASN A 61 -0.39 5.04 6.31
CA ASN A 61 0.51 5.79 7.18
C ASN A 61 0.04 7.25 7.33
N PRO A 62 -0.33 7.68 8.57
CA PRO A 62 -0.82 9.04 8.80
C PRO A 62 0.22 10.14 8.57
N SER A 63 1.50 9.80 8.35
CA SER A 63 2.51 10.79 7.99
C SER A 63 2.43 11.28 6.55
N TYR A 64 1.68 10.60 5.69
CA TYR A 64 1.52 10.94 4.28
C TYR A 64 1.02 12.36 4.08
N ALA A 65 1.83 13.19 3.39
CA ALA A 65 1.55 14.62 3.21
C ALA A 65 0.24 14.85 2.43
N GLU A 66 0.05 14.14 1.31
CA GLU A 66 -1.19 14.24 0.53
C GLU A 66 -2.41 13.71 1.29
N GLY A 67 -2.19 12.65 2.10
CA GLY A 67 -3.24 12.15 2.98
C GLY A 67 -3.71 13.20 3.99
N LYS A 68 -2.78 13.90 4.64
CA LYS A 68 -3.12 15.01 5.57
C LYS A 68 -3.89 16.15 4.89
N ARG A 69 -3.61 16.39 3.62
CA ARG A 69 -4.27 17.45 2.84
C ARG A 69 -5.66 17.04 2.35
N LEU A 70 -5.82 15.77 1.98
CA LEU A 70 -7.01 15.29 1.26
C LEU A 70 -8.01 14.54 2.15
N LEU A 71 -7.59 14.01 3.31
CA LEU A 71 -8.42 13.12 4.13
C LEU A 71 -8.75 13.75 5.50
N ASP A 72 -9.92 13.42 6.00
CA ASP A 72 -10.31 13.65 7.38
C ASP A 72 -9.97 12.41 8.23
N TYR A 73 -8.90 12.50 9.02
CA TYR A 73 -8.44 11.38 9.85
C TYR A 73 -9.38 11.09 11.01
N GLN A 74 -10.12 12.09 11.50
CA GLN A 74 -11.12 11.88 12.55
C GLN A 74 -12.30 11.05 12.00
N GLY A 75 -12.77 11.38 10.81
CA GLY A 75 -13.82 10.61 10.14
C GLY A 75 -13.41 9.20 9.73
N LEU A 76 -12.10 8.96 9.41
CA LEU A 76 -11.56 7.64 9.14
C LEU A 76 -11.44 6.78 10.40
N ASP A 77 -11.36 7.38 11.57
CA ASP A 77 -11.14 6.68 12.85
C ASP A 77 -9.99 5.67 12.75
N LEU A 78 -8.78 6.20 12.43
CA LEU A 78 -7.60 5.38 12.17
C LEU A 78 -7.18 4.57 13.40
N LYS A 79 -7.13 3.26 13.28
CA LYS A 79 -6.73 2.31 14.31
C LYS A 79 -5.25 1.94 14.13
N PRO A 80 -4.36 2.37 15.05
CA PRO A 80 -2.93 2.16 14.90
C PRO A 80 -2.53 0.71 15.20
N PHE A 81 -1.52 0.24 14.48
CA PHE A 81 -0.78 -0.97 14.84
C PHE A 81 0.32 -0.66 15.86
N THR A 82 0.76 -1.69 16.56
CA THR A 82 1.97 -1.59 17.37
C THR A 82 3.17 -1.31 16.45
N PRO A 83 3.94 -0.23 16.69
CA PRO A 83 5.07 0.13 15.84
C PRO A 83 6.24 -0.84 16.03
N GLY A 84 6.18 -1.96 15.35
CA GLY A 84 7.14 -3.06 15.43
C GLY A 84 6.64 -4.31 14.75
N ILE A 85 7.37 -5.40 14.93
CA ILE A 85 7.04 -6.72 14.39
C ILE A 85 7.29 -7.84 15.40
N ALA A 86 6.51 -8.90 15.31
CA ALA A 86 6.70 -10.17 16.01
C ALA A 86 7.40 -11.14 15.06
N ILE A 87 8.60 -11.57 15.40
CA ILE A 87 9.44 -12.43 14.57
C ILE A 87 9.44 -13.84 15.14
N ARG A 88 8.92 -14.80 14.39
CA ARG A 88 9.08 -16.22 14.70
C ARG A 88 10.47 -16.69 14.26
N ASP A 89 11.33 -17.07 15.21
CA ASP A 89 12.67 -17.62 14.96
C ASP A 89 12.72 -19.06 15.49
N GLY A 90 12.18 -19.99 14.71
CA GLY A 90 11.91 -21.36 15.15
C GLY A 90 10.85 -21.37 16.28
N LYS A 91 11.18 -21.96 17.43
CA LYS A 91 10.26 -21.98 18.58
C LYS A 91 10.19 -20.63 19.32
N ARG A 92 11.16 -19.74 19.13
CA ARG A 92 11.24 -18.46 19.85
C ARG A 92 10.40 -17.38 19.12
N LEU A 93 9.61 -16.64 19.89
CA LEU A 93 8.96 -15.41 19.45
C LEU A 93 9.76 -14.20 19.96
N ARG A 94 10.29 -13.40 19.02
CA ARG A 94 11.00 -12.14 19.30
C ARG A 94 10.05 -10.97 19.04
N LEU A 95 10.05 -9.97 19.92
CA LEU A 95 9.25 -8.76 19.76
C LEU A 95 10.19 -7.57 19.55
N VAL A 96 10.29 -7.10 18.33
CA VAL A 96 11.08 -5.92 17.97
C VAL A 96 10.12 -4.76 17.77
N VAL A 97 9.99 -3.94 18.79
CA VAL A 97 9.03 -2.82 18.88
C VAL A 97 9.80 -1.53 19.14
N ASP A 98 9.32 -0.43 18.57
CA ASP A 98 9.89 0.90 18.78
C ASP A 98 9.82 1.26 20.30
N PRO A 99 10.97 1.38 20.96
CA PRO A 99 11.02 1.61 22.41
C PRO A 99 10.64 3.03 22.82
N PHE A 100 10.61 3.97 21.87
CA PHE A 100 10.24 5.36 22.12
C PHE A 100 8.72 5.55 22.12
N ARG A 101 8.02 4.77 21.29
CA ARG A 101 6.58 4.82 21.14
C ARG A 101 5.83 3.80 21.99
N ASN A 102 6.53 2.76 22.47
CA ASN A 102 5.94 1.75 23.36
C ASN A 102 6.90 1.40 24.50
N LYS A 103 6.65 2.01 25.67
CA LYS A 103 7.51 1.89 26.86
C LYS A 103 7.54 0.47 27.44
N ASP A 104 6.47 -0.30 27.28
CA ASP A 104 6.34 -1.67 27.82
C ASP A 104 7.33 -2.65 27.18
N PHE A 105 7.82 -2.34 25.98
CA PHE A 105 8.76 -3.18 25.25
C PHE A 105 10.22 -2.68 25.28
N ARG A 106 10.50 -1.56 25.98
CA ARG A 106 11.83 -0.92 25.98
C ARG A 106 12.96 -1.87 26.36
N PHE A 107 12.79 -2.64 27.43
CA PHE A 107 13.82 -3.59 27.89
C PHE A 107 13.89 -4.88 27.04
N ARG A 108 12.83 -5.20 26.32
CA ARG A 108 12.78 -6.37 25.44
C ARG A 108 13.58 -6.18 24.16
N LEU A 109 13.71 -4.96 23.67
CA LEU A 109 14.41 -4.68 22.41
C LEU A 109 15.84 -5.25 22.42
N LEU A 110 16.62 -5.01 23.47
CA LEU A 110 18.00 -5.52 23.58
C LEU A 110 18.09 -7.04 23.56
N ARG A 111 17.09 -7.72 24.13
CA ARG A 111 17.03 -9.19 24.17
C ARG A 111 16.53 -9.81 22.86
N ASP A 112 15.58 -9.15 22.23
CA ASP A 112 14.81 -9.70 21.11
C ASP A 112 15.35 -9.25 19.74
N LEU A 113 16.17 -8.19 19.67
CA LEU A 113 16.79 -7.76 18.42
C LEU A 113 17.77 -8.82 17.93
N PRO A 114 17.64 -9.31 16.68
CA PRO A 114 18.59 -10.25 16.10
C PRO A 114 19.90 -9.52 15.74
N GLY A 115 21.03 -10.03 16.19
CA GLY A 115 22.35 -9.48 15.87
C GLY A 115 23.26 -9.36 17.08
N ASN A 116 24.44 -8.80 16.84
CA ASN A 116 25.42 -8.49 17.87
C ASN A 116 25.38 -6.99 18.26
N PRO A 117 26.05 -6.55 19.33
CA PRO A 117 26.05 -5.13 19.74
C PRO A 117 26.52 -4.14 18.66
N LEU A 118 27.44 -4.55 17.78
CA LEU A 118 27.90 -3.72 16.64
C LEU A 118 26.79 -3.47 15.63
N SER A 119 25.88 -4.44 15.46
CA SER A 119 24.70 -4.29 14.61
C SER A 119 23.71 -3.23 15.15
N LEU A 120 23.61 -3.12 16.48
CA LEU A 120 22.80 -2.07 17.14
C LEU A 120 23.33 -0.67 16.85
N PHE A 121 24.65 -0.50 16.89
CA PHE A 121 25.27 0.80 16.55
C PHE A 121 25.03 1.16 15.09
N GLY A 122 25.16 0.19 14.17
CA GLY A 122 24.82 0.37 12.75
C GLY A 122 23.35 0.77 12.54
N LEU A 123 22.46 0.12 13.26
CA LEU A 123 21.02 0.39 13.23
C LEU A 123 20.73 1.82 13.74
N LEU A 124 21.26 2.20 14.89
CA LEU A 124 21.09 3.54 15.45
C LEU A 124 21.58 4.62 14.49
N ARG A 125 22.82 4.47 13.96
CA ARG A 125 23.38 5.38 12.96
C ARG A 125 22.51 5.46 11.70
N TYR A 126 21.95 4.34 11.27
CA TYR A 126 21.09 4.26 10.11
C TYR A 126 19.79 5.06 10.32
N PHE A 127 19.14 4.90 11.47
CA PHE A 127 17.92 5.65 11.77
C PHE A 127 18.17 7.14 12.06
N LEU A 128 19.27 7.50 12.76
CA LEU A 128 19.63 8.91 13.00
C LEU A 128 19.81 9.67 11.68
N LYS A 129 20.29 9.01 10.63
CA LYS A 129 20.40 9.62 9.31
C LYS A 129 19.05 10.13 8.81
N TYR A 130 17.94 9.37 9.00
CA TYR A 130 16.61 9.77 8.49
C TYR A 130 15.97 10.91 9.27
N LEU A 131 16.38 11.15 10.51
CA LEU A 131 15.90 12.30 11.29
C LEU A 131 16.35 13.63 10.67
N ILE A 132 17.47 13.63 9.93
CA ILE A 132 18.08 14.83 9.33
C ILE A 132 18.06 14.83 7.79
N THR A 133 17.57 13.76 7.15
CA THR A 133 17.55 13.66 5.68
C THR A 133 16.26 14.27 5.12
N PHE A 134 16.40 15.22 4.21
CA PHE A 134 15.28 15.84 3.47
C PHE A 134 14.94 15.03 2.21
N ASP A 135 13.68 15.11 1.75
CA ASP A 135 13.20 14.37 0.57
C ASP A 135 14.00 14.71 -0.70
N ALA A 136 14.39 15.97 -0.86
CA ALA A 136 15.25 16.40 -1.97
C ALA A 136 16.60 15.67 -1.99
N GLN A 137 17.19 15.39 -0.82
CA GLN A 137 18.44 14.64 -0.72
C GLN A 137 18.27 13.17 -1.08
N ILE A 138 17.11 12.58 -0.77
CA ILE A 138 16.78 11.21 -1.18
C ILE A 138 16.73 11.12 -2.71
N ALA A 139 16.11 12.10 -3.36
CA ALA A 139 15.96 12.13 -4.82
C ALA A 139 17.31 12.16 -5.56
N THR A 140 18.29 12.92 -5.05
CA THR A 140 19.62 13.09 -5.67
C THR A 140 20.64 12.01 -5.33
N THR A 141 20.31 11.11 -4.37
CA THR A 141 21.22 10.04 -3.97
C THR A 141 21.45 9.03 -5.10
N LYS A 142 22.72 8.54 -5.25
CA LYS A 142 23.02 7.43 -6.17
C LYS A 142 22.17 6.23 -5.86
N ASP A 143 21.42 5.76 -6.84
CA ASP A 143 20.47 4.67 -6.66
C ASP A 143 21.14 3.30 -6.73
N ILE A 144 20.77 2.43 -5.81
CA ILE A 144 21.21 1.03 -5.68
C ILE A 144 20.03 0.24 -5.10
N SER A 145 20.09 -1.08 -5.07
CA SER A 145 19.05 -1.89 -4.42
C SER A 145 18.98 -1.64 -2.90
N ALA A 146 17.81 -1.84 -2.33
CA ALA A 146 17.57 -1.78 -0.89
C ALA A 146 18.53 -2.70 -0.13
N GLN A 147 18.71 -3.93 -0.61
CA GLN A 147 19.67 -4.89 -0.02
C GLN A 147 21.09 -4.32 0.01
N ALA A 148 21.59 -3.80 -1.12
CA ALA A 148 22.92 -3.22 -1.19
C ALA A 148 23.06 -2.00 -0.28
N SER A 149 22.03 -1.16 -0.20
CA SER A 149 21.98 0.01 0.68
C SER A 149 22.06 -0.37 2.16
N LEU A 150 21.28 -1.35 2.60
CA LEU A 150 21.31 -1.88 3.96
C LEU A 150 22.67 -2.45 4.32
N LYS A 151 23.22 -3.32 3.47
CA LYS A 151 24.57 -3.89 3.68
C LYS A 151 25.66 -2.84 3.78
N LYS A 152 25.64 -1.82 2.90
CA LYS A 152 26.58 -0.68 2.91
C LYS A 152 26.46 0.17 4.19
N SER A 153 25.28 0.22 4.77
CA SER A 153 25.02 0.96 6.02
C SER A 153 25.37 0.15 7.28
N GLY A 154 25.90 -1.07 7.13
CA GLY A 154 26.26 -1.95 8.25
C GLY A 154 25.14 -2.88 8.71
N ILE A 155 23.97 -2.84 8.08
CA ILE A 155 22.85 -3.75 8.35
C ILE A 155 23.08 -5.03 7.54
N LYS A 156 23.62 -6.06 8.17
CA LYS A 156 24.03 -7.34 7.56
C LYS A 156 23.83 -8.51 8.53
N GLY A 157 24.06 -9.74 8.06
CA GLY A 157 23.93 -10.95 8.87
C GLY A 157 22.54 -11.11 9.47
N SER A 158 22.46 -11.54 10.72
CA SER A 158 21.17 -11.81 11.39
C SER A 158 20.23 -10.63 11.44
N LEU A 159 20.73 -9.40 11.52
CA LEU A 159 19.90 -8.21 11.53
C LEU A 159 19.18 -8.02 10.17
N LEU A 160 19.90 -8.19 9.07
CA LEU A 160 19.32 -8.14 7.73
C LEU A 160 18.37 -9.32 7.49
N GLU A 161 18.83 -10.55 7.73
CA GLU A 161 18.10 -11.76 7.31
C GLU A 161 16.90 -12.09 8.20
N LYS A 162 16.94 -11.77 9.51
CA LYS A 162 15.89 -12.13 10.46
C LYS A 162 14.93 -10.97 10.81
N LEU A 163 15.29 -9.71 10.52
CA LEU A 163 14.48 -8.54 10.81
C LEU A 163 14.09 -7.80 9.54
N PHE A 164 15.08 -7.23 8.83
CA PHE A 164 14.78 -6.33 7.71
C PHE A 164 14.20 -7.07 6.52
N ARG A 165 14.75 -8.22 6.13
CA ARG A 165 14.26 -8.98 4.98
C ARG A 165 12.81 -9.44 5.17
N PRO A 166 12.43 -10.18 6.24
CA PRO A 166 11.05 -10.61 6.43
C PRO A 166 10.05 -9.45 6.50
N PHE A 167 10.44 -8.32 7.09
CA PHE A 167 9.61 -7.13 7.15
C PHE A 167 9.45 -6.46 5.78
N LEU A 168 10.55 -6.18 5.09
CA LEU A 168 10.56 -5.44 3.82
C LEU A 168 9.99 -6.26 2.66
N GLN A 169 10.06 -7.60 2.70
CA GLN A 169 9.37 -8.46 1.74
C GLN A 169 7.86 -8.15 1.68
N GLY A 170 7.23 -8.00 2.84
CA GLY A 170 5.81 -7.62 2.90
C GLY A 170 5.52 -6.19 2.44
N VAL A 171 6.49 -5.27 2.60
CA VAL A 171 6.34 -3.87 2.18
C VAL A 171 6.52 -3.70 0.68
N PHE A 172 7.51 -4.40 0.10
CA PHE A 172 7.86 -4.28 -1.33
C PHE A 172 7.20 -5.34 -2.20
N LEU A 173 6.58 -6.35 -1.60
CA LEU A 173 6.00 -7.52 -2.25
C LEU A 173 7.04 -8.28 -3.12
N GLU A 174 8.30 -8.33 -2.64
CA GLU A 174 9.39 -9.05 -3.31
C GLU A 174 10.44 -9.55 -2.31
N SER A 175 11.07 -10.70 -2.60
CA SER A 175 11.96 -11.42 -1.68
C SER A 175 13.40 -10.92 -1.68
N GLU A 176 13.87 -10.41 -2.82
CA GLU A 176 15.29 -10.13 -3.06
C GLU A 176 15.76 -8.77 -2.51
N LEU A 177 14.83 -7.91 -2.10
CA LEU A 177 15.09 -6.51 -1.75
C LEU A 177 15.82 -5.77 -2.88
N SER A 178 15.39 -6.05 -4.12
CA SER A 178 15.88 -5.42 -5.35
C SER A 178 15.35 -4.00 -5.55
N THR A 179 14.28 -3.65 -4.85
CA THR A 179 13.67 -2.31 -4.80
C THR A 179 14.71 -1.22 -4.56
N SER A 180 14.52 -0.06 -5.20
CA SER A 180 15.39 1.11 -5.09
C SER A 180 15.59 1.56 -3.64
N ARG A 181 16.83 1.93 -3.33
CA ARG A 181 17.19 2.60 -2.09
C ARG A 181 16.38 3.88 -1.86
N LYS A 182 16.07 4.65 -2.91
CA LYS A 182 15.29 5.88 -2.77
C LYS A 182 13.90 5.59 -2.20
N PHE A 183 13.26 4.53 -2.66
CA PHE A 183 11.97 4.12 -2.10
C PHE A 183 12.11 3.53 -0.70
N LEU A 184 13.12 2.71 -0.44
CA LEU A 184 13.44 2.24 0.92
C LEU A 184 13.58 3.42 1.89
N ASP A 185 14.34 4.46 1.50
CA ASP A 185 14.58 5.64 2.32
C ASP A 185 13.25 6.39 2.62
N VAL A 186 12.37 6.54 1.62
CA VAL A 186 11.02 7.12 1.81
C VAL A 186 10.17 6.28 2.77
N VAL A 187 10.16 4.96 2.60
CA VAL A 187 9.38 4.04 3.43
C VAL A 187 9.84 4.11 4.89
N LEU A 188 11.13 4.00 5.15
CA LEU A 188 11.67 4.05 6.52
C LEU A 188 11.44 5.40 7.18
N LYS A 189 11.56 6.51 6.44
CA LYS A 189 11.22 7.84 6.93
C LYS A 189 9.75 7.92 7.35
N ASN A 190 8.84 7.43 6.52
CA ASN A 190 7.42 7.41 6.85
C ASN A 190 7.10 6.56 8.09
N PHE A 191 7.75 5.42 8.28
CA PHE A 191 7.59 4.60 9.49
C PHE A 191 8.13 5.30 10.75
N LEU A 192 9.17 6.12 10.63
CA LEU A 192 9.65 6.94 11.74
C LEU A 192 8.70 8.10 12.07
N GLN A 193 8.00 8.65 11.09
CA GLN A 193 7.13 9.83 11.26
C GLN A 193 5.69 9.48 11.61
N GLY A 194 5.19 8.33 11.20
CA GLY A 194 3.82 7.88 11.40
C GLY A 194 3.72 6.45 11.91
N ILE A 195 2.62 6.13 12.57
CA ILE A 195 2.30 4.76 12.99
C ILE A 195 1.36 4.16 11.95
N PRO A 196 1.73 3.05 11.29
CA PRO A 196 0.85 2.35 10.36
C PRO A 196 -0.50 2.05 11.01
N SER A 197 -1.57 2.32 10.30
CA SER A 197 -2.93 2.24 10.80
C SER A 197 -3.87 1.68 9.73
N ILE A 198 -5.08 1.30 10.12
CA ILE A 198 -6.18 0.99 9.22
C ILE A 198 -7.40 1.83 9.62
N PRO A 199 -8.25 2.27 8.67
CA PRO A 199 -9.53 2.89 9.00
C PRO A 199 -10.44 1.89 9.72
N ALA A 200 -11.19 2.34 10.72
CA ALA A 200 -12.08 1.48 11.51
C ALA A 200 -13.13 0.71 10.69
N LYS A 201 -13.48 1.21 9.51
CA LYS A 201 -14.52 0.63 8.63
C LYS A 201 -13.97 0.10 7.30
N GLY A 202 -12.67 -0.24 7.25
CA GLY A 202 -12.02 -0.77 6.05
C GLY A 202 -11.27 0.30 5.24
N MET A 203 -10.31 -0.16 4.45
CA MET A 203 -9.50 0.70 3.58
C MET A 203 -10.33 1.45 2.53
N GLN A 204 -11.50 0.91 2.15
CA GLN A 204 -12.47 1.56 1.26
C GLN A 204 -12.86 2.97 1.71
N GLU A 205 -12.87 3.25 3.03
CA GLU A 205 -13.27 4.56 3.55
C GLU A 205 -12.35 5.69 3.09
N ILE A 206 -11.09 5.40 2.78
CA ILE A 206 -10.17 6.37 2.16
C ILE A 206 -10.73 6.83 0.81
N SER A 207 -11.12 5.88 -0.03
CA SER A 207 -11.68 6.16 -1.35
C SER A 207 -13.06 6.82 -1.27
N ASN A 208 -13.89 6.38 -0.33
CA ASN A 208 -15.23 6.93 -0.09
C ASN A 208 -15.15 8.41 0.31
N GLN A 209 -14.24 8.78 1.22
CA GLN A 209 -14.03 10.16 1.61
C GLN A 209 -13.57 11.06 0.46
N LEU A 210 -12.70 10.54 -0.41
CA LEU A 210 -12.27 11.29 -1.59
C LEU A 210 -13.43 11.48 -2.56
N ALA A 211 -14.17 10.41 -2.86
CA ALA A 211 -15.31 10.47 -3.77
C ALA A 211 -16.45 11.37 -3.23
N ALA A 212 -16.67 11.40 -1.92
CA ALA A 212 -17.68 12.26 -1.29
C ALA A 212 -17.42 13.78 -1.48
N LYS A 213 -16.19 14.17 -1.84
CA LYS A 213 -15.84 15.56 -2.18
C LYS A 213 -16.17 15.94 -3.62
N ILE A 214 -16.57 14.98 -4.43
CA ILE A 214 -16.86 15.12 -5.86
C ILE A 214 -18.36 14.96 -6.07
N PRO A 215 -19.02 15.82 -6.84
CA PRO A 215 -20.43 15.65 -7.18
C PRO A 215 -20.69 14.29 -7.83
N LYS A 216 -21.70 13.57 -7.38
CA LYS A 216 -21.98 12.19 -7.83
C LYS A 216 -22.18 12.09 -9.35
N GLU A 217 -22.80 13.09 -9.94
CA GLU A 217 -23.03 13.19 -11.40
C GLU A 217 -21.74 13.32 -12.23
N LYS A 218 -20.61 13.62 -11.58
CA LYS A 218 -19.28 13.68 -12.23
C LYS A 218 -18.56 12.32 -12.25
N ILE A 219 -19.15 11.28 -11.69
CA ILE A 219 -18.56 9.92 -11.66
C ILE A 219 -19.52 8.95 -12.33
N SER A 220 -19.12 8.39 -13.45
CA SER A 220 -19.84 7.30 -14.13
C SER A 220 -19.17 5.96 -13.79
N LEU A 221 -19.80 5.19 -12.90
CA LEU A 221 -19.43 3.80 -12.60
C LEU A 221 -19.93 2.87 -13.71
N ASN A 222 -19.42 1.63 -13.74
CA ASN A 222 -19.74 0.61 -14.75
C ASN A 222 -19.59 1.13 -16.19
N THR A 223 -18.68 2.10 -16.38
CA THR A 223 -18.44 2.76 -17.68
C THR A 223 -16.98 2.54 -18.07
N LYS A 224 -16.73 1.41 -18.72
CA LYS A 224 -15.38 1.04 -19.15
C LYS A 224 -14.98 1.86 -20.39
N VAL A 225 -13.84 2.54 -20.32
CA VAL A 225 -13.19 3.10 -21.50
C VAL A 225 -12.48 1.96 -22.23
N LEU A 226 -12.76 1.83 -23.52
CA LEU A 226 -12.27 0.75 -24.39
C LEU A 226 -11.06 1.20 -25.19
N SER A 227 -11.06 2.45 -25.64
CA SER A 227 -9.93 3.04 -26.39
C SER A 227 -9.92 4.56 -26.26
N ILE A 228 -8.75 5.13 -26.57
CA ILE A 228 -8.49 6.57 -26.64
C ILE A 228 -7.97 6.86 -28.05
N ALA A 229 -8.53 7.84 -28.75
CA ALA A 229 -8.05 8.33 -30.04
C ALA A 229 -8.14 9.86 -30.03
N GLU A 230 -7.00 10.54 -30.11
CA GLU A 230 -6.91 11.99 -30.01
C GLU A 230 -7.73 12.54 -28.83
N ASN A 231 -8.76 13.35 -29.08
CA ASN A 231 -9.63 13.96 -28.09
C ASN A 231 -10.94 13.17 -27.85
N LYS A 232 -10.94 11.88 -28.16
CA LYS A 232 -12.10 11.02 -28.14
C LYS A 232 -11.87 9.77 -27.29
N LEU A 233 -12.87 9.43 -26.47
CA LEU A 233 -12.93 8.17 -25.72
C LEU A 233 -14.06 7.32 -26.27
N ILE A 234 -13.78 6.06 -26.56
CA ILE A 234 -14.82 5.05 -26.80
C ILE A 234 -15.07 4.33 -25.49
N THR A 235 -16.30 4.42 -24.99
CA THR A 235 -16.69 3.77 -23.74
C THR A 235 -17.76 2.71 -23.98
N SER A 236 -18.00 1.86 -22.99
CA SER A 236 -19.13 0.90 -22.99
C SER A 236 -20.52 1.58 -23.06
N ALA A 237 -20.60 2.87 -22.76
CA ALA A 237 -21.82 3.66 -22.77
C ALA A 237 -21.93 4.65 -23.96
N GLY A 238 -20.99 4.60 -24.91
CA GLY A 238 -20.96 5.45 -26.07
C GLY A 238 -19.68 6.29 -26.18
N GLU A 239 -19.68 7.23 -27.09
CA GLU A 239 -18.55 8.10 -27.41
C GLU A 239 -18.56 9.38 -26.59
N ILE A 240 -17.39 9.76 -26.09
CA ILE A 240 -17.15 10.97 -25.30
C ILE A 240 -16.06 11.79 -25.99
N GLN A 241 -16.29 13.08 -26.16
CA GLN A 241 -15.28 14.05 -26.57
C GLN A 241 -14.74 14.80 -25.37
N ALA A 242 -13.41 14.90 -25.26
CA ALA A 242 -12.75 15.58 -24.16
C ALA A 242 -11.64 16.49 -24.67
N ARG A 243 -11.55 17.71 -24.13
CA ARG A 243 -10.45 18.63 -24.47
C ARG A 243 -9.12 18.13 -23.88
N LYS A 244 -9.15 17.54 -22.71
CA LYS A 244 -8.00 16.93 -22.03
C LYS A 244 -8.37 15.53 -21.51
N ILE A 245 -7.42 14.61 -21.55
CA ILE A 245 -7.61 13.24 -21.08
C ILE A 245 -6.55 12.91 -20.04
N VAL A 246 -7.00 12.38 -18.90
CA VAL A 246 -6.15 11.86 -17.82
C VAL A 246 -6.34 10.36 -17.71
N VAL A 247 -5.31 9.58 -18.03
CA VAL A 247 -5.30 8.12 -17.83
C VAL A 247 -4.85 7.82 -16.41
N ALA A 248 -5.81 7.48 -15.55
CA ALA A 248 -5.60 7.14 -14.12
C ALA A 248 -6.02 5.69 -13.83
N THR A 249 -5.85 4.81 -14.81
CA THR A 249 -6.13 3.37 -14.74
C THR A 249 -5.05 2.63 -13.91
N ASP A 250 -5.16 1.30 -13.85
CA ASP A 250 -4.06 0.45 -13.38
C ASP A 250 -2.80 0.66 -14.24
N PRO A 251 -1.59 0.38 -13.69
CA PRO A 251 -0.33 0.61 -14.38
C PRO A 251 -0.21 -0.12 -15.71
N THR A 252 -0.66 -1.37 -15.80
CA THR A 252 -0.55 -2.20 -17.00
C THR A 252 -1.35 -1.61 -18.15
N THR A 253 -2.59 -1.21 -17.89
CA THR A 253 -3.43 -0.53 -18.87
C THR A 253 -2.84 0.82 -19.29
N ALA A 254 -2.40 1.64 -18.33
CA ALA A 254 -1.80 2.95 -18.64
C ALA A 254 -0.53 2.82 -19.49
N ILE A 255 0.36 1.87 -19.13
CA ILE A 255 1.59 1.59 -19.88
C ILE A 255 1.28 1.17 -21.31
N SER A 256 0.33 0.24 -21.50
CA SER A 256 -0.06 -0.26 -22.82
C SER A 256 -0.68 0.85 -23.70
N TRP A 257 -1.60 1.64 -23.16
CA TRP A 257 -2.29 2.68 -23.94
C TRP A 257 -1.41 3.86 -24.31
N LEU A 258 -0.44 4.19 -23.45
CA LEU A 258 0.40 5.37 -23.60
C LEU A 258 1.82 5.05 -24.07
N ASN A 259 2.08 3.78 -24.42
CA ASN A 259 3.40 3.29 -24.84
C ASN A 259 4.53 3.72 -23.89
N LEU A 260 4.28 3.57 -22.57
CA LEU A 260 5.26 3.89 -21.56
C LEU A 260 6.21 2.70 -21.33
N GLU A 261 7.36 2.98 -20.70
CA GLU A 261 8.31 1.92 -20.31
C GLU A 261 7.62 0.85 -19.46
N PRO A 262 7.72 -0.43 -19.85
CA PRO A 262 7.10 -1.54 -19.12
C PRO A 262 7.61 -1.61 -17.68
N LYS A 263 6.71 -1.89 -16.75
CA LYS A 263 7.05 -2.13 -15.35
C LYS A 263 6.56 -3.50 -14.91
N LYS A 264 7.43 -4.26 -14.24
CA LYS A 264 7.00 -5.50 -13.61
C LYS A 264 6.00 -5.16 -12.50
N MET A 265 4.94 -5.94 -12.41
CA MET A 265 4.00 -5.88 -11.29
C MET A 265 4.33 -6.99 -10.28
N HIS A 266 4.30 -6.66 -9.02
CA HIS A 266 4.36 -7.64 -7.93
C HIS A 266 2.95 -8.14 -7.61
N SER A 267 2.85 -9.42 -7.26
CA SER A 267 1.62 -10.08 -6.86
C SER A 267 1.58 -10.34 -5.35
N VAL A 268 0.40 -10.48 -4.83
CA VAL A 268 0.15 -10.93 -3.45
C VAL A 268 -1.14 -11.72 -3.38
N THR A 269 -1.13 -12.79 -2.60
CA THR A 269 -2.34 -13.47 -2.18
C THR A 269 -2.57 -13.26 -0.70
N THR A 270 -3.79 -12.91 -0.32
CA THR A 270 -4.18 -12.71 1.06
C THR A 270 -5.36 -13.61 1.41
N TRP A 271 -5.23 -14.37 2.48
CA TRP A 271 -6.28 -15.19 3.08
C TRP A 271 -6.81 -14.53 4.34
N TYR A 272 -8.13 -14.56 4.50
CA TYR A 272 -8.82 -14.09 5.70
C TYR A 272 -9.46 -15.25 6.42
N PHE A 273 -9.15 -15.39 7.71
CA PHE A 273 -9.67 -16.46 8.55
C PHE A 273 -10.48 -15.90 9.71
N LYS A 274 -11.62 -16.55 9.97
CA LYS A 274 -12.26 -16.52 11.28
C LYS A 274 -11.44 -17.42 12.19
N ALA A 275 -10.83 -16.84 13.21
CA ALA A 275 -9.94 -17.53 14.13
C ALA A 275 -10.59 -17.72 15.50
N ASP A 276 -10.01 -18.60 16.33
CA ASP A 276 -10.43 -18.81 17.71
C ASP A 276 -10.00 -17.64 18.60
N GLN A 277 -10.64 -17.49 19.76
CA GLN A 277 -10.37 -16.41 20.70
C GLN A 277 -8.92 -16.44 21.25
N GLU A 278 -8.26 -17.59 21.24
CA GLU A 278 -6.85 -17.72 21.61
C GLU A 278 -5.95 -16.82 20.78
N ALA A 279 -6.22 -16.69 19.45
CA ALA A 279 -5.47 -15.82 18.57
C ALA A 279 -5.50 -14.34 19.01
N LYS A 280 -6.60 -13.89 19.63
CA LYS A 280 -6.76 -12.53 20.13
C LYS A 280 -5.82 -12.20 21.27
N SER A 281 -5.51 -13.17 22.12
CA SER A 281 -4.67 -12.99 23.30
C SER A 281 -3.16 -13.04 22.99
N LEU A 282 -2.79 -13.41 21.78
CA LEU A 282 -1.40 -13.42 21.37
C LEU A 282 -0.75 -12.03 21.55
N VAL A 283 0.49 -12.03 22.05
CA VAL A 283 1.25 -10.80 22.30
C VAL A 283 0.46 -9.77 23.14
N LYS A 284 -0.30 -10.25 24.16
CA LYS A 284 -1.12 -9.41 25.05
C LYS A 284 -2.10 -8.49 24.28
N THR A 285 -2.76 -9.02 23.27
CA THR A 285 -3.72 -8.28 22.42
C THR A 285 -3.13 -7.12 21.60
N ASN A 286 -1.80 -6.97 21.54
CA ASN A 286 -1.19 -5.93 20.70
C ASN A 286 -1.41 -6.23 19.22
N PRO A 287 -1.88 -5.26 18.43
CA PRO A 287 -2.00 -5.40 16.99
C PRO A 287 -0.63 -5.32 16.34
N ILE A 288 0.04 -6.44 16.18
CA ILE A 288 1.41 -6.51 15.66
C ILE A 288 1.49 -7.49 14.48
N LEU A 289 2.32 -7.15 13.51
CA LEU A 289 2.57 -8.00 12.33
C LEU A 289 3.52 -9.13 12.69
N PHE A 290 3.13 -10.36 12.37
CA PHE A 290 3.97 -11.55 12.52
C PHE A 290 4.70 -11.85 11.22
N VAL A 291 5.99 -12.19 11.32
CA VAL A 291 6.85 -12.62 10.21
C VAL A 291 7.70 -13.82 10.63
N ASP A 292 8.15 -14.61 9.66
CA ASP A 292 9.03 -15.76 9.89
C ASP A 292 10.48 -15.41 9.52
N ALA A 293 11.40 -15.50 10.49
CA ALA A 293 12.82 -15.26 10.27
C ALA A 293 13.49 -16.34 9.41
N LYS A 294 12.88 -17.51 9.25
CA LYS A 294 13.45 -18.65 8.54
C LYS A 294 12.79 -18.94 7.20
N ASN A 295 11.70 -18.20 6.87
CA ASN A 295 10.86 -18.48 5.69
C ASN A 295 10.50 -19.98 5.61
N SER A 296 10.05 -20.56 6.74
CA SER A 296 9.81 -22.01 6.86
C SER A 296 8.49 -22.46 6.23
N GLY A 297 7.71 -21.53 5.69
CA GLY A 297 6.43 -21.79 5.01
C GLY A 297 6.09 -20.69 4.01
N PRO A 298 4.90 -20.75 3.40
CA PRO A 298 4.55 -19.87 2.28
C PRO A 298 4.26 -18.43 2.67
N LEU A 299 3.89 -18.15 3.92
CA LEU A 299 3.42 -16.83 4.33
C LEU A 299 4.57 -15.86 4.53
N THR A 300 4.42 -14.67 3.98
CA THR A 300 5.31 -13.52 4.22
C THR A 300 4.98 -12.84 5.54
N ASN A 301 3.71 -12.71 5.86
CA ASN A 301 3.25 -12.12 7.10
C ASN A 301 1.85 -12.60 7.49
N ALA A 302 1.50 -12.41 8.76
CA ALA A 302 0.14 -12.58 9.28
C ALA A 302 -0.13 -11.57 10.40
N VAL A 303 -1.42 -11.26 10.62
CA VAL A 303 -1.84 -10.31 11.68
C VAL A 303 -3.26 -10.61 12.15
N VAL A 304 -3.51 -10.41 13.44
CA VAL A 304 -4.87 -10.40 14.01
C VAL A 304 -5.45 -9.00 13.84
N LEU A 305 -6.24 -8.80 12.78
CA LEU A 305 -6.78 -7.47 12.41
C LEU A 305 -7.71 -6.90 13.49
N THR A 306 -8.51 -7.76 14.10
CA THR A 306 -9.44 -7.35 15.17
C THR A 306 -8.76 -6.88 16.45
N ASN A 307 -7.46 -7.11 16.62
CA ASN A 307 -6.69 -6.48 17.69
C ASN A 307 -6.42 -4.99 17.41
N ALA A 308 -6.31 -4.59 16.12
CA ALA A 308 -6.22 -3.18 15.74
C ALA A 308 -7.61 -2.53 15.64
N ALA A 309 -8.50 -3.12 14.85
CA ALA A 309 -9.82 -2.62 14.59
C ALA A 309 -10.89 -3.70 14.89
N PRO A 310 -11.45 -3.75 16.11
CA PRO A 310 -12.51 -4.69 16.46
C PRO A 310 -13.72 -4.63 15.54
N THR A 311 -13.95 -3.49 14.89
CA THR A 311 -15.02 -3.25 13.92
C THR A 311 -14.89 -4.05 12.62
N TYR A 312 -13.74 -4.67 12.35
CA TYR A 312 -13.55 -5.57 11.19
C TYR A 312 -14.31 -6.90 11.34
N ALA A 313 -14.80 -7.22 12.54
CA ALA A 313 -15.66 -8.36 12.78
C ALA A 313 -16.84 -7.95 13.66
N ARG A 314 -17.95 -8.67 13.53
CA ARG A 314 -19.12 -8.51 14.41
C ARG A 314 -19.00 -9.41 15.64
N ASN A 315 -19.75 -9.09 16.69
CA ASN A 315 -19.94 -9.95 17.87
C ASN A 315 -18.65 -10.38 18.59
N GLY A 316 -17.57 -9.59 18.47
CA GLY A 316 -16.29 -9.92 19.11
C GLY A 316 -15.53 -11.10 18.47
N GLU A 317 -15.93 -11.54 17.28
CA GLU A 317 -15.23 -12.54 16.50
C GLU A 317 -13.80 -12.10 16.16
N VAL A 318 -12.94 -13.04 15.84
CA VAL A 318 -11.53 -12.80 15.58
C VAL A 318 -11.24 -12.95 14.10
N LEU A 319 -10.72 -11.90 13.48
CA LEU A 319 -10.30 -11.87 12.09
C LEU A 319 -8.78 -11.85 11.98
N VAL A 320 -8.25 -12.84 11.26
CA VAL A 320 -6.82 -12.93 10.92
C VAL A 320 -6.65 -12.74 9.43
N SER A 321 -5.66 -11.92 9.06
CA SER A 321 -5.16 -11.78 7.69
C SER A 321 -3.79 -12.43 7.59
N ALA A 322 -3.56 -13.19 6.53
CA ALA A 322 -2.28 -13.82 6.19
C ALA A 322 -1.97 -13.58 4.72
N SER A 323 -0.73 -13.22 4.40
CA SER A 323 -0.34 -12.90 3.02
C SER A 323 0.90 -13.66 2.56
N ALA A 324 0.92 -14.03 1.29
CA ALA A 324 2.07 -14.60 0.60
C ALA A 324 2.36 -13.82 -0.68
N ILE A 325 3.66 -13.73 -1.02
CA ILE A 325 4.14 -13.12 -2.25
C ILE A 325 4.75 -14.19 -3.17
N SER A 326 5.04 -13.84 -4.42
CA SER A 326 5.72 -14.74 -5.36
C SER A 326 7.04 -15.30 -4.78
N PRO A 327 7.32 -16.61 -4.95
CA PRO A 327 6.55 -17.60 -5.72
C PRO A 327 5.45 -18.34 -4.94
N ASN A 328 5.11 -17.93 -3.73
CA ASN A 328 4.23 -18.67 -2.81
C ASN A 328 2.77 -18.22 -2.84
N GLU A 329 2.38 -17.38 -3.79
CA GLU A 329 1.01 -16.83 -3.88
C GLU A 329 -0.07 -17.88 -4.19
N ASP A 330 0.32 -19.04 -4.68
CA ASP A 330 -0.57 -20.17 -4.97
C ASP A 330 -0.52 -21.29 -3.92
N ALA A 331 0.02 -21.00 -2.72
CA ALA A 331 0.07 -21.99 -1.64
C ALA A 331 -1.31 -22.57 -1.31
N ASP A 332 -1.33 -23.87 -1.03
CA ASP A 332 -2.54 -24.57 -0.62
C ASP A 332 -2.97 -24.16 0.81
N LEU A 333 -4.23 -24.43 1.13
CA LEU A 333 -4.82 -24.01 2.40
C LEU A 333 -4.17 -24.71 3.60
N ASP A 334 -3.78 -25.97 3.45
CA ASP A 334 -3.18 -26.75 4.53
C ASP A 334 -1.76 -26.23 4.85
N GLY A 335 -0.96 -25.91 3.83
CA GLY A 335 0.32 -25.27 3.97
C GLY A 335 0.22 -23.90 4.63
N VAL A 336 -0.80 -23.11 4.26
CA VAL A 336 -1.10 -21.82 4.87
C VAL A 336 -1.46 -21.97 6.35
N LYS A 337 -2.37 -22.86 6.71
CA LYS A 337 -2.76 -23.13 8.11
C LYS A 337 -1.58 -23.64 8.93
N LYS A 338 -0.82 -24.60 8.41
CA LYS A 338 0.39 -25.12 9.07
C LYS A 338 1.41 -24.01 9.35
N HIS A 339 1.60 -23.09 8.41
CA HIS A 339 2.50 -21.97 8.63
C HIS A 339 1.93 -20.94 9.62
N LEU A 340 0.61 -20.70 9.62
CA LEU A 340 -0.05 -19.89 10.66
C LEU A 340 0.15 -20.49 12.06
N SER A 341 -0.02 -21.81 12.21
CA SER A 341 0.26 -22.51 13.47
C SER A 341 1.70 -22.29 13.92
N HIS A 342 2.66 -22.35 13.00
CA HIS A 342 4.06 -22.07 13.30
C HIS A 342 4.26 -20.61 13.72
N LEU A 343 3.74 -19.64 12.95
CA LEU A 343 3.90 -18.21 13.21
C LEU A 343 3.34 -17.81 14.58
N PHE A 344 2.14 -18.24 14.87
CA PHE A 344 1.45 -17.88 16.11
C PHE A 344 1.83 -18.77 17.30
N GLY A 345 2.29 -20.00 17.03
CA GLY A 345 2.63 -20.98 18.07
C GLY A 345 1.41 -21.59 18.76
N ILE A 346 0.28 -21.64 18.06
CA ILE A 346 -1.00 -22.24 18.46
C ILE A 346 -1.54 -23.12 17.34
N ASN A 347 -2.47 -24.01 17.65
CA ASN A 347 -3.15 -24.80 16.61
C ASN A 347 -4.16 -23.91 15.85
N THR A 348 -4.14 -23.98 14.53
CA THR A 348 -5.02 -23.21 13.64
C THR A 348 -5.90 -24.10 12.74
N ASP A 349 -5.99 -25.41 13.00
CA ASP A 349 -6.74 -26.35 12.16
C ASP A 349 -8.25 -26.02 12.14
N SER A 350 -8.78 -25.58 13.29
CA SER A 350 -10.18 -25.17 13.46
C SER A 350 -10.56 -23.88 12.71
N TRP A 351 -9.56 -23.07 12.29
CA TRP A 351 -9.83 -21.77 11.68
C TRP A 351 -10.54 -21.92 10.34
N GLN A 352 -11.55 -21.08 10.13
CA GLN A 352 -12.38 -21.11 8.93
C GLN A 352 -11.89 -20.06 7.94
N LEU A 353 -11.59 -20.49 6.71
CA LEU A 353 -11.31 -19.56 5.62
C LEU A 353 -12.60 -18.83 5.25
N ILE A 354 -12.57 -17.48 5.34
CA ILE A 354 -13.68 -16.64 4.90
C ILE A 354 -13.53 -16.34 3.41
N LYS A 355 -12.35 -15.83 3.01
CA LYS A 355 -12.08 -15.46 1.62
C LYS A 355 -10.58 -15.43 1.32
N GLN A 356 -10.26 -15.66 0.05
CA GLN A 356 -8.93 -15.49 -0.52
C GLN A 356 -8.98 -14.43 -1.61
N TYR A 357 -8.01 -13.51 -1.60
CA TYR A 357 -7.81 -12.54 -2.67
C TYR A 357 -6.47 -12.80 -3.36
N LYS A 358 -6.50 -13.13 -4.65
CA LYS A 358 -5.31 -13.23 -5.52
C LYS A 358 -5.16 -11.94 -6.32
N ILE A 359 -4.19 -11.12 -5.99
CA ILE A 359 -3.97 -9.81 -6.61
C ILE A 359 -2.70 -9.89 -7.44
N LYS A 360 -2.86 -10.10 -8.75
CA LYS A 360 -1.73 -10.27 -9.67
C LYS A 360 -0.93 -8.99 -9.87
N GLU A 361 -1.59 -7.84 -9.80
CA GLU A 361 -1.02 -6.51 -10.04
C GLU A 361 -1.16 -5.62 -8.80
N ALA A 362 -0.59 -6.07 -7.69
CA ALA A 362 -0.72 -5.39 -6.42
C ALA A 362 0.13 -4.11 -6.35
N LEU A 363 1.38 -4.18 -6.83
CA LEU A 363 2.34 -3.09 -6.69
C LEU A 363 3.31 -3.03 -7.86
N PRO A 364 3.49 -1.86 -8.53
CA PRO A 364 4.52 -1.71 -9.54
C PRO A 364 5.92 -1.77 -8.93
N ALA A 365 6.82 -2.51 -9.57
CA ALA A 365 8.21 -2.62 -9.15
C ALA A 365 8.94 -1.28 -9.27
N MET A 366 9.83 -1.00 -8.32
CA MET A 366 10.63 0.22 -8.27
C MET A 366 12.12 -0.11 -8.17
N ASN A 367 12.64 -0.85 -9.15
CA ASN A 367 14.05 -1.22 -9.19
C ASN A 367 14.94 -0.05 -9.61
N PRO A 368 16.22 -0.02 -9.19
CA PRO A 368 17.19 0.95 -9.70
C PRO A 368 17.47 0.74 -11.21
N PRO A 369 17.65 1.81 -12.00
CA PRO A 369 17.57 3.21 -11.58
C PRO A 369 16.12 3.67 -11.45
N PHE A 370 15.78 4.29 -10.31
CA PHE A 370 14.43 4.75 -10.01
C PHE A 370 14.35 6.27 -9.88
N SER A 371 13.34 6.87 -10.50
CA SER A 371 13.02 8.28 -10.32
C SER A 371 11.81 8.44 -9.41
N LEU A 372 11.95 9.27 -8.38
CA LEU A 372 10.84 9.64 -7.49
C LEU A 372 9.80 10.53 -8.18
N VAL A 373 10.17 11.15 -9.30
CA VAL A 373 9.30 12.03 -10.08
C VAL A 373 9.46 11.70 -11.55
N ASN A 374 8.36 11.34 -12.20
CA ASN A 374 8.29 11.14 -13.65
C ASN A 374 7.29 12.15 -14.23
N SER A 375 7.46 12.54 -15.50
CA SER A 375 6.49 13.40 -16.17
C SER A 375 5.13 12.72 -16.23
N ASN A 376 4.11 13.42 -15.76
CA ASN A 376 2.71 12.99 -15.88
C ASN A 376 2.05 13.53 -17.17
N GLN A 377 2.73 14.34 -17.93
CA GLN A 377 2.28 14.86 -19.23
C GLN A 377 2.89 14.01 -20.37
N ILE A 378 2.04 13.48 -21.23
CA ILE A 378 2.42 12.71 -22.42
C ILE A 378 2.52 13.66 -23.63
N ASN A 379 1.49 14.50 -23.79
CA ASN A 379 1.46 15.60 -24.76
C ASN A 379 0.55 16.73 -24.22
N ASN A 380 0.20 17.71 -25.05
CA ASN A 380 -0.62 18.85 -24.62
C ASN A 380 -2.01 18.47 -24.10
N ASP A 381 -2.58 17.35 -24.56
CA ASP A 381 -3.96 16.98 -24.29
C ASP A 381 -4.10 15.66 -23.53
N LEU A 382 -2.99 14.91 -23.37
CA LEU A 382 -2.97 13.58 -22.78
C LEU A 382 -2.02 13.51 -21.59
N PHE A 383 -2.54 13.05 -20.44
CA PHE A 383 -1.85 12.97 -19.16
C PHE A 383 -2.01 11.58 -18.55
N VAL A 384 -1.11 11.25 -17.62
CA VAL A 384 -1.15 9.99 -16.88
C VAL A 384 -1.02 10.24 -15.38
N ALA A 385 -1.81 9.53 -14.58
CA ALA A 385 -1.72 9.58 -13.12
C ALA A 385 -1.72 8.16 -12.53
N GLY A 386 -0.95 7.96 -11.49
CA GLY A 386 -0.87 6.67 -10.79
C GLY A 386 0.37 6.57 -9.92
N ASP A 387 0.38 5.61 -9.01
CA ASP A 387 1.51 5.32 -8.12
C ASP A 387 2.79 4.92 -8.89
N HIS A 388 2.64 4.36 -10.09
CA HIS A 388 3.76 4.02 -10.98
C HIS A 388 4.52 5.24 -11.53
N ARG A 389 4.00 6.45 -11.36
CA ARG A 389 4.64 7.71 -11.78
C ARG A 389 5.48 8.37 -10.68
N VAL A 390 5.24 8.00 -9.41
CA VAL A 390 5.92 8.56 -8.22
C VAL A 390 6.47 7.43 -7.36
N THR A 391 5.74 6.99 -6.36
CA THR A 391 6.08 5.85 -5.49
C THR A 391 4.91 4.88 -5.42
N SER A 392 5.19 3.58 -5.41
CA SER A 392 4.17 2.53 -5.31
C SER A 392 3.55 2.52 -3.90
N SER A 393 2.66 3.47 -3.67
CA SER A 393 2.02 3.70 -2.37
C SER A 393 0.74 4.54 -2.51
N ILE A 394 -0.10 4.54 -1.49
CA ILE A 394 -1.26 5.45 -1.38
C ILE A 394 -0.80 6.91 -1.53
N GLN A 395 0.28 7.32 -0.84
CA GLN A 395 0.86 8.66 -0.97
C GLN A 395 1.26 8.98 -2.41
N GLY A 396 1.91 8.03 -3.09
CA GLY A 396 2.34 8.23 -4.47
C GLY A 396 1.18 8.36 -5.45
N ALA A 397 0.11 7.57 -5.26
CA ALA A 397 -1.10 7.68 -6.06
C ALA A 397 -1.78 9.06 -5.90
N LEU A 398 -1.97 9.50 -4.66
CA LEU A 398 -2.56 10.81 -4.36
C LEU A 398 -1.72 11.95 -4.94
N LEU A 399 -0.41 11.94 -4.70
CA LEU A 399 0.52 12.96 -5.19
C LEU A 399 0.56 13.00 -6.73
N SER A 400 0.57 11.84 -7.38
CA SER A 400 0.51 11.77 -8.83
C SER A 400 -0.76 12.42 -9.39
N GLY A 401 -1.92 12.15 -8.78
CA GLY A 401 -3.18 12.76 -9.17
C GLY A 401 -3.17 14.28 -9.03
N THR A 402 -2.70 14.80 -7.90
CA THR A 402 -2.56 16.23 -7.63
C THR A 402 -1.64 16.92 -8.64
N ASN A 403 -0.46 16.34 -8.88
CA ASN A 403 0.49 16.88 -9.84
C ASN A 403 -0.08 16.90 -11.27
N THR A 404 -0.83 15.85 -11.65
CA THR A 404 -1.48 15.77 -12.96
C THR A 404 -2.50 16.87 -13.16
N ALA A 405 -3.33 17.14 -12.14
CA ALA A 405 -4.30 18.25 -12.20
C ALA A 405 -3.62 19.61 -12.41
N THR A 406 -2.48 19.83 -11.76
CA THR A 406 -1.68 21.06 -11.96
C THR A 406 -1.18 21.19 -13.40
N LEU A 407 -0.69 20.10 -14.00
CA LEU A 407 -0.25 20.09 -15.41
C LEU A 407 -1.42 20.33 -16.37
N VAL A 408 -2.57 19.71 -16.12
CA VAL A 408 -3.81 19.94 -16.89
C VAL A 408 -4.21 21.43 -16.83
N LYS A 409 -4.21 22.03 -15.63
CA LYS A 409 -4.51 23.45 -15.45
C LYS A 409 -3.60 24.34 -16.32
N VAL A 410 -2.28 24.14 -16.23
CA VAL A 410 -1.32 24.89 -17.04
C VAL A 410 -1.57 24.69 -18.54
N SER A 411 -1.88 23.47 -18.97
CA SER A 411 -2.17 23.18 -20.39
C SER A 411 -3.47 23.78 -20.91
N LEU A 412 -4.36 24.19 -20.02
CA LEU A 412 -5.59 24.93 -20.34
C LEU A 412 -5.38 26.45 -20.40
N GLY A 413 -4.18 26.92 -20.02
CA GLY A 413 -3.85 28.36 -19.96
C GLY A 413 -4.37 29.06 -18.69
N LEU A 414 -4.60 28.32 -17.62
CA LEU A 414 -5.17 28.78 -16.35
C LEU A 414 -4.16 28.90 -15.23
#